data_179e6c3bd0217ca09e892773ff3fb4a7
#
_entry.id   179e6c3bd0217ca09e892773ff3fb4a7
#
_cell.length_a   1.000
_cell.length_b   1.000
_cell.length_c   1.000
_cell.angle_alpha   90.00
_cell.angle_beta   90.00
_cell.angle_gamma   90.00
#
_symmetry.space_group_name_H-M   'P 1'
#
loop_
_entity.id
_entity.type
_entity.pdbx_description
1 polymer ?
#
loop_
_entity_poly.entity_id
_entity_poly.type
_entity_poly.pdbx_seq_one_letter_code
_entity_poly.pdbx_strand_id
1 'polypeptide(L)'
;MGYLKSIGLLTALMFVVATTAMAEEKDPLKPRVPPDEMADAKAMKNPVANTPENVAKGKALFEGKGTCFNCHGKTGEGNGPAGAILNPSPRNFTNCKFHKKRKDGELFWVIKNGSAGTGMVSLTPGTISEEEAWTIINYERTFCKKSADE
;
A
#
# COMPACT_ATOMS: atom_id res chain seq x y z
N MET A 1 78.90 -9.79 2.13
CA MET A 1 78.07 -8.86 1.42
C MET A 1 76.79 -9.60 1.09
N GLY A 2 75.79 -9.51 1.95
CA GLY A 2 74.50 -10.19 1.76
C GLY A 2 73.36 -9.16 1.64
N TYR A 3 72.74 -9.15 0.49
CA TYR A 3 71.56 -8.30 0.24
C TYR A 3 70.29 -9.00 0.80
N LEU A 4 69.70 -8.46 1.87
CA LEU A 4 68.34 -8.80 2.30
C LEU A 4 67.34 -8.18 1.34
N LYS A 5 66.62 -9.04 0.64
CA LYS A 5 65.43 -8.60 -0.16
C LYS A 5 64.22 -8.55 0.78
N SER A 6 63.79 -7.35 1.09
CA SER A 6 62.50 -7.12 1.78
C SER A 6 61.37 -7.39 0.81
N ILE A 7 60.57 -8.44 1.08
CA ILE A 7 59.33 -8.73 0.39
C ILE A 7 58.25 -7.93 1.11
N GLY A 8 57.82 -6.81 0.50
CA GLY A 8 56.68 -6.05 0.97
C GLY A 8 55.36 -6.77 0.67
N LEU A 9 54.68 -7.20 1.71
CA LEU A 9 53.36 -7.80 1.63
C LEU A 9 52.32 -6.68 1.47
N LEU A 10 51.85 -6.44 0.22
CA LEU A 10 50.72 -5.58 -0.03
C LEU A 10 49.44 -6.32 0.35
N THR A 11 48.90 -6.03 1.52
CA THR A 11 47.52 -6.44 1.88
C THR A 11 46.51 -5.54 1.16
N ALA A 12 45.93 -6.03 0.07
CA ALA A 12 44.80 -5.39 -0.59
C ALA A 12 43.55 -5.52 0.30
N LEU A 13 43.17 -4.43 0.93
CA LEU A 13 41.94 -4.35 1.71
C LEU A 13 40.78 -4.28 0.72
N MET A 14 40.11 -5.42 0.45
CA MET A 14 38.87 -5.43 -0.33
C MET A 14 37.76 -4.79 0.50
N PHE A 15 37.40 -3.55 0.14
CA PHE A 15 36.16 -2.93 0.60
C PHE A 15 34.99 -3.62 -0.10
N VAL A 16 34.32 -4.53 0.61
CA VAL A 16 33.00 -5.04 0.19
C VAL A 16 32.00 -3.91 0.43
N VAL A 17 31.70 -3.15 -0.61
CA VAL A 17 30.58 -2.23 -0.59
C VAL A 17 29.31 -3.07 -0.63
N ALA A 18 28.72 -3.32 0.55
CA ALA A 18 27.38 -3.88 0.65
C ALA A 18 26.40 -2.86 0.07
N THR A 19 26.04 -3.01 -1.21
CA THR A 19 24.90 -2.31 -1.79
C THR A 19 23.66 -2.88 -1.12
N THR A 20 23.14 -2.19 -0.11
CA THR A 20 21.79 -2.40 0.37
C THR A 20 20.88 -2.09 -0.82
N ALA A 21 20.30 -3.13 -1.42
CA ALA A 21 19.22 -2.97 -2.38
C ALA A 21 18.06 -2.33 -1.62
N MET A 22 17.96 -1.00 -1.69
CA MET A 22 16.76 -0.29 -1.28
C MET A 22 15.66 -0.83 -2.16
N ALA A 23 14.65 -1.47 -1.55
CA ALA A 23 13.44 -1.85 -2.28
C ALA A 23 12.92 -0.58 -2.97
N GLU A 24 12.86 -0.62 -4.30
CA GLU A 24 12.39 0.51 -5.10
C GLU A 24 10.99 0.87 -4.64
N GLU A 25 10.83 2.05 -4.04
CA GLU A 25 9.53 2.56 -3.62
C GLU A 25 8.67 2.70 -4.88
N LYS A 26 7.77 1.73 -5.08
CA LYS A 26 6.89 1.69 -6.24
C LYS A 26 6.03 2.94 -6.21
N ASP A 27 5.97 3.71 -7.31
CA ASP A 27 5.21 4.95 -7.43
C ASP A 27 3.87 4.86 -6.67
N PRO A 28 3.73 5.54 -5.51
CA PRO A 28 2.56 5.45 -4.66
C PRO A 28 1.30 6.00 -5.34
N LEU A 29 1.48 6.70 -6.46
CA LEU A 29 0.40 7.29 -7.24
C LEU A 29 0.04 6.49 -8.49
N LYS A 30 0.74 5.38 -8.78
CA LYS A 30 0.43 4.54 -9.94
C LYS A 30 -0.98 3.94 -9.81
N PRO A 31 -1.87 4.11 -10.83
CA PRO A 31 -3.17 3.45 -10.85
C PRO A 31 -3.03 1.94 -10.81
N ARG A 32 -4.01 1.25 -10.21
CA ARG A 32 -4.09 -0.21 -10.16
C ARG A 32 -5.25 -0.77 -10.97
N VAL A 33 -6.18 0.08 -11.35
CA VAL A 33 -7.24 -0.25 -12.30
C VAL A 33 -6.65 -0.30 -13.70
N PRO A 34 -6.95 -1.34 -14.51
CA PRO A 34 -6.54 -1.41 -15.89
C PRO A 34 -7.03 -0.19 -16.72
N PRO A 35 -6.29 0.21 -17.76
CA PRO A 35 -6.64 1.40 -18.54
C PRO A 35 -8.02 1.33 -19.20
N ASP A 36 -8.43 0.17 -19.66
CA ASP A 36 -9.73 -0.11 -20.31
C ASP A 36 -10.91 -0.04 -19.31
N GLU A 37 -10.68 -0.36 -18.03
CA GLU A 37 -11.71 -0.29 -16.97
C GLU A 37 -11.68 1.03 -16.18
N MET A 38 -10.70 1.88 -16.44
CA MET A 38 -10.45 3.09 -15.66
C MET A 38 -11.62 4.09 -15.70
N ALA A 39 -12.25 4.25 -16.85
CA ALA A 39 -13.36 5.19 -17.01
C ALA A 39 -14.56 4.76 -16.17
N ASP A 40 -14.93 3.49 -16.23
CA ASP A 40 -16.05 2.92 -15.46
C ASP A 40 -15.75 2.93 -13.96
N ALA A 41 -14.54 2.54 -13.57
CA ALA A 41 -14.12 2.62 -12.17
C ALA A 41 -14.24 4.05 -11.61
N LYS A 42 -13.82 5.06 -12.35
CA LYS A 42 -13.95 6.46 -11.93
C LYS A 42 -15.39 6.98 -11.89
N ALA A 43 -16.26 6.42 -12.72
CA ALA A 43 -17.68 6.81 -12.76
C ALA A 43 -18.45 6.28 -11.55
N MET A 44 -18.03 5.16 -10.97
CA MET A 44 -18.68 4.59 -9.78
C MET A 44 -18.63 5.57 -8.61
N LYS A 45 -19.76 5.69 -7.92
CA LYS A 45 -19.90 6.51 -6.71
C LYS A 45 -20.13 5.59 -5.52
N ASN A 46 -19.57 5.96 -4.38
CA ASN A 46 -19.84 5.25 -3.13
C ASN A 46 -21.32 5.41 -2.77
N PRO A 47 -22.13 4.33 -2.74
CA PRO A 47 -23.53 4.39 -2.36
C PRO A 47 -23.73 4.53 -0.85
N VAL A 48 -22.67 4.23 -0.04
CA VAL A 48 -22.73 4.30 1.41
C VAL A 48 -22.36 5.71 1.86
N ALA A 49 -23.29 6.39 2.52
CA ALA A 49 -23.07 7.75 3.01
C ALA A 49 -21.86 7.82 3.95
N ASN A 50 -21.03 8.84 3.79
CA ASN A 50 -19.86 9.08 4.66
C ASN A 50 -20.31 9.76 5.97
N THR A 51 -20.85 8.96 6.90
CA THR A 51 -21.27 9.38 8.23
C THR A 51 -20.32 8.85 9.30
N PRO A 52 -20.23 9.46 10.48
CA PRO A 52 -19.39 8.94 11.58
C PRO A 52 -19.70 7.47 11.91
N GLU A 53 -20.98 7.08 11.82
CA GLU A 53 -21.41 5.71 12.06
C GLU A 53 -20.85 4.75 10.99
N ASN A 54 -20.96 5.09 9.71
CA ASN A 54 -20.44 4.28 8.62
C ASN A 54 -18.91 4.24 8.61
N VAL A 55 -18.25 5.31 9.01
CA VAL A 55 -16.80 5.32 9.24
C VAL A 55 -16.40 4.36 10.36
N ALA A 56 -17.16 4.34 11.47
CA ALA A 56 -16.91 3.41 12.57
C ALA A 56 -17.13 1.93 12.16
N LYS A 57 -18.19 1.67 11.37
CA LYS A 57 -18.42 0.35 10.76
C LYS A 57 -17.29 -0.03 9.81
N GLY A 58 -16.83 0.89 8.98
CA GLY A 58 -15.70 0.69 8.07
C GLY A 58 -14.42 0.34 8.82
N LYS A 59 -14.16 1.01 9.95
CA LYS A 59 -13.04 0.66 10.84
C LYS A 59 -13.15 -0.76 11.36
N ALA A 60 -14.30 -1.16 11.87
CA ALA A 60 -14.53 -2.51 12.39
C ALA A 60 -14.35 -3.58 11.30
N LEU A 61 -14.78 -3.31 10.06
CA LEU A 61 -14.57 -4.19 8.92
C LEU A 61 -13.10 -4.25 8.50
N PHE A 62 -12.41 -3.13 8.43
CA PHE A 62 -10.99 -3.02 8.08
C PHE A 62 -10.10 -3.80 9.06
N GLU A 63 -10.38 -3.69 10.36
CA GLU A 63 -9.63 -4.36 11.42
C GLU A 63 -10.15 -5.79 11.72
N GLY A 64 -11.35 -6.13 11.30
CA GLY A 64 -12.01 -7.42 11.54
C GLY A 64 -12.13 -8.26 10.28
N LYS A 65 -13.36 -8.44 9.81
CA LYS A 65 -13.73 -9.36 8.72
C LYS A 65 -12.91 -9.14 7.44
N GLY A 66 -12.63 -7.89 7.07
CA GLY A 66 -11.86 -7.56 5.87
C GLY A 66 -10.37 -7.83 6.00
N THR A 67 -9.85 -7.98 7.22
CA THR A 67 -8.42 -8.24 7.53
C THR A 67 -7.42 -7.28 6.88
N CYS A 68 -7.87 -6.11 6.43
CA CYS A 68 -7.08 -5.13 5.67
C CYS A 68 -5.83 -4.67 6.45
N PHE A 69 -5.96 -4.54 7.78
CA PHE A 69 -4.88 -4.12 8.66
C PHE A 69 -3.67 -5.05 8.63
N ASN A 70 -3.83 -6.34 8.27
CA ASN A 70 -2.74 -7.30 8.21
C ASN A 70 -1.65 -6.87 7.19
N CYS A 71 -2.06 -6.24 6.09
CA CYS A 71 -1.15 -5.71 5.08
C CYS A 71 -0.98 -4.19 5.21
N HIS A 72 -2.09 -3.47 5.34
CA HIS A 72 -2.07 -2.00 5.31
C HIS A 72 -1.73 -1.34 6.65
N GLY A 73 -1.67 -2.11 7.75
CA GLY A 73 -1.46 -1.60 9.11
C GLY A 73 -2.72 -0.93 9.67
N LYS A 74 -2.83 -0.85 11.01
CA LYS A 74 -3.96 -0.19 11.68
C LYS A 74 -3.99 1.31 11.45
N THR A 75 -2.83 1.90 11.16
CA THR A 75 -2.64 3.33 10.84
C THR A 75 -2.70 3.61 9.35
N GLY A 76 -2.86 2.58 8.50
CA GLY A 76 -2.96 2.71 7.05
C GLY A 76 -1.64 3.01 6.33
N GLU A 77 -0.49 2.86 7.00
CA GLU A 77 0.84 3.19 6.47
C GLU A 77 1.41 2.12 5.51
N GLY A 78 0.74 0.98 5.34
CA GLY A 78 1.24 -0.14 4.55
C GLY A 78 2.23 -1.04 5.30
N ASN A 79 2.34 -0.87 6.61
CA ASN A 79 3.29 -1.52 7.51
C ASN A 79 2.68 -2.65 8.34
N GLY A 80 1.58 -3.23 7.88
CA GLY A 80 0.98 -4.38 8.56
C GLY A 80 1.89 -5.60 8.58
N PRO A 81 1.70 -6.53 9.53
CA PRO A 81 2.62 -7.66 9.75
C PRO A 81 2.79 -8.54 8.49
N ALA A 82 1.74 -8.74 7.70
CA ALA A 82 1.84 -9.46 6.43
C ALA A 82 2.34 -8.56 5.29
N GLY A 83 2.30 -7.24 5.45
CA GLY A 83 2.76 -6.28 4.44
C GLY A 83 4.27 -6.25 4.28
N ALA A 84 5.02 -6.54 5.34
CA ALA A 84 6.47 -6.41 5.39
C ALA A 84 7.21 -7.31 4.36
N ILE A 85 6.62 -8.43 3.96
CA ILE A 85 7.20 -9.38 3.01
C ILE A 85 6.67 -9.19 1.58
N LEU A 86 5.77 -8.25 1.36
CA LEU A 86 5.16 -8.04 0.03
C LEU A 86 6.00 -7.10 -0.82
N ASN A 87 6.18 -7.49 -2.08
CA ASN A 87 6.79 -6.65 -3.10
C ASN A 87 5.84 -6.57 -4.32
N PRO A 88 5.30 -5.41 -4.63
CA PRO A 88 5.44 -4.13 -3.95
C PRO A 88 4.80 -4.10 -2.56
N SER A 89 5.29 -3.20 -1.74
CA SER A 89 4.68 -2.92 -0.44
C SER A 89 3.20 -2.51 -0.58
N PRO A 90 2.36 -2.80 0.42
CA PRO A 90 0.98 -2.36 0.44
C PRO A 90 0.87 -0.83 0.32
N ARG A 91 -0.24 -0.36 -0.26
CA ARG A 91 -0.50 1.07 -0.40
C ARG A 91 -0.51 1.76 0.96
N ASN A 92 0.23 2.87 1.06
CA ASN A 92 0.16 3.77 2.19
C ASN A 92 -1.04 4.73 2.01
N PHE A 93 -2.06 4.57 2.85
CA PHE A 93 -3.28 5.38 2.83
C PHE A 93 -3.13 6.72 3.57
N THR A 94 -2.03 6.98 4.27
CA THR A 94 -1.78 8.31 4.85
C THR A 94 -1.31 9.32 3.79
N ASN A 95 -1.01 8.87 2.57
CA ASN A 95 -0.62 9.73 1.47
C ASN A 95 -1.83 10.50 0.90
N CYS A 96 -1.99 11.76 1.28
CA CYS A 96 -3.09 12.59 0.83
C CYS A 96 -3.09 12.87 -0.69
N LYS A 97 -1.93 12.85 -1.36
CA LYS A 97 -1.88 12.97 -2.83
C LYS A 97 -2.54 11.77 -3.50
N PHE A 98 -2.41 10.56 -2.91
CA PHE A 98 -3.12 9.38 -3.37
C PHE A 98 -4.63 9.58 -3.29
N HIS A 99 -5.16 10.02 -2.14
CA HIS A 99 -6.59 10.25 -1.96
C HIS A 99 -7.15 11.37 -2.86
N LYS A 100 -6.36 12.42 -3.14
CA LYS A 100 -6.75 13.46 -4.10
C LYS A 100 -6.86 12.91 -5.54
N LYS A 101 -5.99 11.97 -5.93
CA LYS A 101 -5.94 11.42 -7.30
C LYS A 101 -6.88 10.25 -7.52
N ARG A 102 -7.18 9.43 -6.50
CA ARG A 102 -7.99 8.22 -6.64
C ARG A 102 -9.44 8.49 -6.25
N LYS A 103 -10.37 8.12 -7.13
CA LYS A 103 -11.81 8.15 -6.84
C LYS A 103 -12.20 6.91 -6.04
N ASP A 104 -13.31 6.98 -5.31
CA ASP A 104 -13.82 5.86 -4.52
C ASP A 104 -14.04 4.61 -5.35
N GLY A 105 -14.57 4.78 -6.57
CA GLY A 105 -14.76 3.66 -7.48
C GLY A 105 -13.47 2.97 -7.92
N GLU A 106 -12.33 3.70 -8.01
CA GLU A 106 -11.03 3.07 -8.26
C GLU A 106 -10.57 2.23 -7.06
N LEU A 107 -10.85 2.68 -5.83
CA LEU A 107 -10.56 1.92 -4.60
C LEU A 107 -11.45 0.69 -4.51
N PHE A 108 -12.74 0.86 -4.78
CA PHE A 108 -13.70 -0.24 -4.82
C PHE A 108 -13.30 -1.29 -5.86
N TRP A 109 -12.91 -0.86 -7.05
CA TRP A 109 -12.46 -1.77 -8.10
C TRP A 109 -11.31 -2.65 -7.61
N VAL A 110 -10.32 -2.06 -6.91
CA VAL A 110 -9.17 -2.80 -6.37
C VAL A 110 -9.58 -3.76 -5.26
N ILE A 111 -10.49 -3.38 -4.37
CA ILE A 111 -10.99 -4.29 -3.33
C ILE A 111 -11.75 -5.45 -3.97
N LYS A 112 -12.53 -5.17 -5.00
CA LYS A 112 -13.34 -6.16 -5.72
C LYS A 112 -12.51 -7.14 -6.53
N ASN A 113 -11.54 -6.65 -7.29
CA ASN A 113 -10.82 -7.43 -8.31
C ASN A 113 -9.40 -7.80 -7.89
N GLY A 114 -8.90 -7.20 -6.81
CA GLY A 114 -7.50 -7.28 -6.44
C GLY A 114 -6.61 -6.36 -7.28
N SER A 115 -5.30 -6.55 -7.21
CA SER A 115 -4.31 -5.79 -7.97
C SER A 115 -3.26 -6.72 -8.54
N ALA A 116 -3.34 -7.01 -9.83
CA ALA A 116 -2.44 -7.92 -10.52
C ALA A 116 -0.96 -7.57 -10.28
N GLY A 117 -0.13 -8.59 -10.07
CA GLY A 117 1.30 -8.45 -9.77
C GLY A 117 1.61 -7.86 -8.39
N THR A 118 0.66 -7.93 -7.44
CA THR A 118 0.84 -7.53 -6.05
C THR A 118 0.22 -8.55 -5.09
N GLY A 119 0.44 -8.39 -3.79
CA GLY A 119 -0.22 -9.20 -2.77
C GLY A 119 -1.67 -8.81 -2.47
N MET A 120 -2.24 -7.79 -3.14
CA MET A 120 -3.64 -7.40 -2.95
C MET A 120 -4.55 -8.32 -3.75
N VAL A 121 -5.24 -9.22 -3.05
CA VAL A 121 -6.19 -10.17 -3.62
C VAL A 121 -7.60 -9.57 -3.70
N SER A 122 -8.48 -10.20 -4.51
CA SER A 122 -9.92 -9.90 -4.51
C SER A 122 -10.52 -10.28 -3.15
N LEU A 123 -11.34 -9.40 -2.58
CA LEU A 123 -12.02 -9.64 -1.30
C LEU A 123 -13.53 -9.84 -1.47
N THR A 124 -14.12 -9.40 -2.58
CA THR A 124 -15.56 -9.58 -2.81
C THR A 124 -15.82 -10.63 -3.89
N PRO A 125 -16.89 -11.40 -3.76
CA PRO A 125 -17.82 -11.49 -2.64
C PRO A 125 -17.35 -12.46 -1.53
N GLY A 126 -16.16 -13.09 -1.69
CA GLY A 126 -15.71 -14.21 -0.88
C GLY A 126 -15.48 -13.89 0.60
N THR A 127 -14.87 -12.74 0.87
CA THR A 127 -14.52 -12.31 2.24
C THR A 127 -15.52 -11.29 2.78
N ILE A 128 -15.82 -10.27 1.97
CA ILE A 128 -16.73 -9.17 2.30
C ILE A 128 -17.73 -8.93 1.17
N SER A 129 -18.88 -8.34 1.49
CA SER A 129 -19.83 -7.89 0.46
C SER A 129 -19.35 -6.60 -0.22
N GLU A 130 -19.98 -6.25 -1.36
CA GLU A 130 -19.70 -4.98 -2.03
C GLU A 130 -20.06 -3.77 -1.16
N GLU A 131 -21.16 -3.84 -0.40
CA GLU A 131 -21.55 -2.79 0.55
C GLU A 131 -20.51 -2.62 1.66
N GLU A 132 -19.99 -3.74 2.19
CA GLU A 132 -18.91 -3.71 3.18
C GLU A 132 -17.63 -3.11 2.60
N ALA A 133 -17.30 -3.38 1.34
CA ALA A 133 -16.16 -2.78 0.65
C ALA A 133 -16.33 -1.25 0.53
N TRP A 134 -17.50 -0.76 0.14
CA TRP A 134 -17.82 0.67 0.11
C TRP A 134 -17.75 1.31 1.50
N THR A 135 -18.21 0.60 2.52
CA THR A 135 -18.14 1.04 3.92
C THR A 135 -16.69 1.16 4.40
N ILE A 136 -15.82 0.22 4.03
CA ILE A 136 -14.38 0.27 4.31
C ILE A 136 -13.73 1.50 3.67
N ILE A 137 -14.11 1.87 2.45
CA ILE A 137 -13.57 3.05 1.75
C ILE A 137 -13.85 4.33 2.54
N ASN A 138 -15.02 4.48 3.15
CA ASN A 138 -15.30 5.62 4.01
C ASN A 138 -14.28 5.74 5.16
N TYR A 139 -13.92 4.63 5.78
CA TYR A 139 -12.87 4.61 6.81
C TYR A 139 -11.47 4.87 6.22
N GLU A 140 -11.13 4.23 5.09
CA GLU A 140 -9.83 4.42 4.43
C GLU A 140 -9.56 5.90 4.13
N ARG A 141 -10.58 6.67 3.74
CA ARG A 141 -10.46 8.11 3.51
C ARG A 141 -10.03 8.91 4.73
N THR A 142 -10.26 8.40 5.94
CA THR A 142 -9.88 9.08 7.19
C THR A 142 -8.38 9.02 7.50
N PHE A 143 -7.63 8.13 6.86
CA PHE A 143 -6.19 8.04 7.07
C PHE A 143 -5.42 9.25 6.53
N CYS A 144 -5.94 9.91 5.52
CA CYS A 144 -5.43 11.20 5.08
C CYS A 144 -5.96 12.30 6.01
N LYS A 145 -5.25 12.58 7.07
CA LYS A 145 -5.53 13.77 7.88
C LYS A 145 -5.06 14.99 7.09
N LYS A 146 -5.99 15.88 6.72
CA LYS A 146 -5.61 17.21 6.26
C LYS A 146 -4.84 17.87 7.38
N SER A 147 -3.60 18.33 7.13
CA SER A 147 -2.96 19.27 8.03
C SER A 147 -3.89 20.50 8.15
N ALA A 148 -4.05 21.02 9.35
CA ALA A 148 -4.95 22.14 9.60
C ALA A 148 -4.54 23.44 8.86
N ASP A 149 -3.45 23.38 8.09
CA ASP A 149 -2.78 24.51 7.44
C ASP A 149 -2.86 24.51 5.90
N GLU A 150 -3.75 23.68 5.27
CA GLU A 150 -4.01 23.73 3.81
C GLU A 150 -5.38 24.32 3.48
#